data_fab6da786733f1797060d4226618e773
#
_entry.id   fab6da786733f1797060d4226618e773
#
_cell.length_a   1.000
_cell.length_b   1.000
_cell.length_c   1.000
_cell.angle_alpha   90.00
_cell.angle_beta   90.00
_cell.angle_gamma   90.00
#
_symmetry.space_group_name_H-M   'P 1'
#
loop_
_entity.id
_entity.type
_entity.pdbx_description
1 polymer ?
#
loop_
_entity_poly.entity_id
_entity_poly.type
_entity_poly.pdbx_seq_one_letter_code
_entity_poly.pdbx_strand_id
1 'polypeptide(L)'
;MPGGLFSYALMAALATALLVAAVTDIKRREIDNTLNLAIALAAPLWWLATGLGWWDVGFQLALALVTFVVTCALFVVRQMGGGDVKLLTALALWFAPAPFLQLVVLMALLGGAGSVAMAAWNLDRRPGESVRSALALGASALWVGGALAVLTALATGRPLLSTAALQSIRATLPAGWIVALIALLVLAGFALGFVHLVRRQKSRMRVPYGVAIALAGVWVLAQQALTSAAASSTVN
;
A
#
# COMPACT_ATOMS: atom_id res chain seq x y z
N MET A 1 0.96 16.40 19.27
CA MET A 1 0.62 16.72 17.88
C MET A 1 1.84 17.35 17.20
N PRO A 2 2.24 17.01 15.98
CA PRO A 2 3.33 17.67 15.30
C PRO A 2 2.90 19.11 14.97
N GLY A 3 3.46 20.09 15.64
CA GLY A 3 3.09 21.51 15.44
C GLY A 3 4.29 22.45 15.41
N GLY A 4 5.48 21.93 15.65
CA GLY A 4 6.70 22.72 15.62
C GLY A 4 7.44 22.60 14.28
N LEU A 5 8.22 23.62 13.92
CA LEU A 5 9.07 23.62 12.72
C LEU A 5 9.94 22.38 12.63
N PHE A 6 10.43 21.90 13.78
CA PHE A 6 11.26 20.70 13.87
C PHE A 6 10.51 19.42 13.46
N SER A 7 9.23 19.27 13.83
CA SER A 7 8.40 18.13 13.42
C SER A 7 8.20 18.11 11.90
N TYR A 8 7.92 19.29 11.31
CA TYR A 8 7.78 19.39 9.85
C TYR A 8 9.09 19.11 9.10
N ALA A 9 10.23 19.53 9.66
CA ALA A 9 11.54 19.22 9.09
C ALA A 9 11.81 17.69 9.10
N LEU A 10 11.47 17.00 10.19
CA LEU A 10 11.59 15.54 10.28
C LEU A 10 10.66 14.83 9.29
N MET A 11 9.41 15.28 9.13
CA MET A 11 8.49 14.74 8.12
C MET A 11 9.02 14.93 6.70
N ALA A 12 9.58 16.10 6.39
CA ALA A 12 10.19 16.38 5.08
C ALA A 12 11.43 15.50 4.84
N ALA A 13 12.27 15.30 5.86
CA ALA A 13 13.42 14.42 5.80
C ALA A 13 12.99 12.95 5.55
N LEU A 14 11.95 12.47 6.24
CA LEU A 14 11.41 11.13 6.01
C LEU A 14 10.82 11.00 4.60
N ALA A 15 10.05 11.99 4.14
CA ALA A 15 9.50 11.98 2.78
C ALA A 15 10.62 11.92 1.72
N THR A 16 11.69 12.70 1.91
CA THR A 16 12.87 12.66 1.04
C THR A 16 13.54 11.28 1.06
N ALA A 17 13.73 10.69 2.24
CA ALA A 17 14.28 9.34 2.38
C ALA A 17 13.44 8.28 1.67
N LEU A 18 12.10 8.38 1.74
CA LEU A 18 11.18 7.50 1.02
C LEU A 18 11.29 7.67 -0.49
N LEU A 19 11.41 8.89 -1.00
CA LEU A 19 11.62 9.13 -2.44
C LEU A 19 12.96 8.56 -2.91
N VAL A 20 14.03 8.67 -2.10
CA VAL A 20 15.33 8.03 -2.37
C VAL A 20 15.16 6.52 -2.41
N ALA A 21 14.45 5.92 -1.44
CA ALA A 21 14.15 4.47 -1.43
C ALA A 21 13.43 4.03 -2.72
N ALA A 22 12.42 4.80 -3.16
CA ALA A 22 11.70 4.51 -4.41
C ALA A 22 12.62 4.55 -5.63
N VAL A 23 13.46 5.58 -5.74
CA VAL A 23 14.40 5.74 -6.87
C VAL A 23 15.45 4.62 -6.89
N THR A 24 16.00 4.24 -5.74
CA THR A 24 16.97 3.15 -5.64
C THR A 24 16.35 1.81 -5.96
N ASP A 25 15.11 1.57 -5.50
CA ASP A 25 14.36 0.35 -5.81
C ASP A 25 14.03 0.23 -7.31
N ILE A 26 13.68 1.34 -7.98
CA ILE A 26 13.47 1.34 -9.44
C ILE A 26 14.76 1.03 -10.18
N LYS A 27 15.87 1.66 -9.79
CA LYS A 27 17.15 1.58 -10.53
C LYS A 27 17.92 0.30 -10.25
N ARG A 28 17.98 -0.13 -8.99
CA ARG A 28 18.85 -1.20 -8.51
C ARG A 28 18.11 -2.42 -7.99
N ARG A 29 16.79 -2.30 -7.77
CA ARG A 29 15.96 -3.32 -7.11
C ARG A 29 16.43 -3.63 -5.69
N GLU A 30 17.02 -2.63 -5.06
CA GLU A 30 17.57 -2.72 -3.71
C GLU A 30 17.34 -1.40 -2.98
N ILE A 31 17.02 -1.50 -1.68
CA ILE A 31 16.92 -0.37 -0.77
C ILE A 31 18.12 -0.47 0.17
N ASP A 32 18.93 0.58 0.21
CA ASP A 32 20.18 0.60 0.97
C ASP A 32 19.93 0.39 2.47
N ASN A 33 20.75 -0.45 3.09
CA ASN A 33 20.67 -0.71 4.54
C ASN A 33 20.94 0.56 5.37
N THR A 34 21.84 1.42 4.88
CA THR A 34 22.17 2.70 5.52
C THR A 34 20.97 3.64 5.56
N LEU A 35 20.17 3.67 4.47
CA LEU A 35 18.95 4.46 4.41
C LEU A 35 17.90 3.95 5.41
N ASN A 36 17.66 2.63 5.43
CA ASN A 36 16.74 2.02 6.39
C ASN A 36 17.17 2.25 7.85
N LEU A 37 18.47 2.14 8.12
CA LEU A 37 19.03 2.41 9.45
C LEU A 37 18.87 3.88 9.83
N ALA A 38 19.14 4.81 8.91
CA ALA A 38 18.96 6.24 9.14
C ALA A 38 17.51 6.59 9.49
N ILE A 39 16.54 6.01 8.73
CA ILE A 39 15.11 6.18 9.03
C ILE A 39 14.80 5.65 10.44
N ALA A 40 15.27 4.44 10.79
CA ALA A 40 15.00 3.85 12.09
C ALA A 40 15.61 4.66 13.23
N LEU A 41 16.88 5.11 13.10
CA LEU A 41 17.58 5.89 14.11
C LEU A 41 17.03 7.32 14.27
N ALA A 42 16.37 7.87 13.27
CA ALA A 42 15.72 9.17 13.36
C ALA A 42 14.33 9.11 14.04
N ALA A 43 13.73 7.93 14.22
CA ALA A 43 12.43 7.79 14.87
C ALA A 43 12.39 8.31 16.33
N PRO A 44 13.40 8.09 17.19
CA PRO A 44 13.43 8.70 18.52
C PRO A 44 13.37 10.23 18.51
N LEU A 45 13.96 10.90 17.50
CA LEU A 45 13.82 12.36 17.34
C LEU A 45 12.38 12.77 17.03
N TRP A 46 11.69 11.96 16.25
CA TRP A 46 10.26 12.15 16.00
C TRP A 46 9.41 11.97 17.26
N TRP A 47 9.69 10.95 18.09
CA TRP A 47 9.00 10.75 19.37
C TRP A 47 9.17 11.92 20.31
N LEU A 48 10.39 12.46 20.41
CA LEU A 48 10.67 13.65 21.19
C LEU A 48 9.96 14.89 20.63
N ALA A 49 9.99 15.09 19.30
CA ALA A 49 9.37 16.22 18.64
C ALA A 49 7.84 16.23 18.77
N THR A 50 7.22 15.05 18.89
CA THR A 50 5.76 14.90 19.04
C THR A 50 5.32 14.72 20.50
N GLY A 51 6.26 14.63 21.43
CA GLY A 51 5.96 14.47 22.86
C GLY A 51 5.32 13.13 23.19
N LEU A 52 5.73 12.04 22.52
CA LEU A 52 5.23 10.70 22.82
C LEU A 52 5.57 10.31 24.27
N GLY A 53 4.56 9.81 25.00
CA GLY A 53 4.74 9.23 26.31
C GLY A 53 5.43 7.85 26.25
N TRP A 54 5.96 7.38 27.39
CA TRP A 54 6.65 6.08 27.46
C TRP A 54 5.79 4.90 27.03
N TRP A 55 4.48 4.93 27.30
CA TRP A 55 3.54 3.91 26.85
C TRP A 55 3.38 3.92 25.35
N ASP A 56 3.29 5.10 24.72
CA ASP A 56 3.18 5.24 23.27
C ASP A 56 4.43 4.74 22.56
N VAL A 57 5.61 5.05 23.11
CA VAL A 57 6.90 4.52 22.64
C VAL A 57 6.92 2.99 22.75
N GLY A 58 6.44 2.43 23.87
CA GLY A 58 6.30 0.99 24.04
C GLY A 58 5.41 0.35 22.98
N PHE A 59 4.26 0.94 22.69
CA PHE A 59 3.36 0.49 21.61
C PHE A 59 4.01 0.62 20.24
N GLN A 60 4.78 1.67 19.99
CA GLN A 60 5.48 1.88 18.74
C GLN A 60 6.56 0.81 18.49
N LEU A 61 7.31 0.48 19.53
CA LEU A 61 8.31 -0.60 19.49
C LEU A 61 7.64 -1.97 19.30
N ALA A 62 6.51 -2.22 19.96
CA ALA A 62 5.74 -3.45 19.77
C ALA A 62 5.19 -3.56 18.33
N LEU A 63 4.67 -2.46 17.77
CA LEU A 63 4.22 -2.41 16.37
C LEU A 63 5.37 -2.71 15.40
N ALA A 64 6.54 -2.13 15.62
CA ALA A 64 7.73 -2.39 14.81
C ALA A 64 8.18 -3.85 14.92
N LEU A 65 8.16 -4.44 16.12
CA LEU A 65 8.48 -5.85 16.33
C LEU A 65 7.50 -6.77 15.61
N VAL A 66 6.20 -6.55 15.75
CA VAL A 66 5.16 -7.33 15.05
C VAL A 66 5.32 -7.19 13.54
N THR A 67 5.54 -5.97 13.04
CA THR A 67 5.79 -5.71 11.62
C THR A 67 7.02 -6.49 11.14
N PHE A 68 8.12 -6.44 11.90
CA PHE A 68 9.33 -7.18 11.57
C PHE A 68 9.07 -8.69 11.49
N VAL A 69 8.42 -9.28 12.48
CA VAL A 69 8.11 -10.73 12.51
C VAL A 69 7.24 -11.12 11.31
N VAL A 70 6.16 -10.38 11.06
CA VAL A 70 5.25 -10.66 9.94
C VAL A 70 5.95 -10.51 8.60
N THR A 71 6.70 -9.44 8.40
CA THR A 71 7.40 -9.20 7.12
C THR A 71 8.58 -10.14 6.92
N CYS A 72 9.26 -10.58 8.00
CA CYS A 72 10.26 -11.65 7.94
C CYS A 72 9.63 -12.99 7.52
N ALA A 73 8.44 -13.33 8.02
CA ALA A 73 7.73 -14.52 7.57
C ALA A 73 7.43 -14.44 6.05
N LEU A 74 6.98 -13.28 5.55
CA LEU A 74 6.76 -13.04 4.12
C LEU A 74 8.08 -13.12 3.32
N PHE A 75 9.19 -12.68 3.88
CA PHE A 75 10.51 -12.81 3.27
C PHE A 75 10.94 -14.28 3.16
N VAL A 76 10.76 -15.07 4.21
CA VAL A 76 11.10 -16.51 4.22
C VAL A 76 10.31 -17.27 3.14
N VAL A 77 9.02 -16.95 2.97
CA VAL A 77 8.19 -17.53 1.88
C VAL A 77 8.40 -16.86 0.52
N ARG A 78 9.41 -15.98 0.39
CA ARG A 78 9.82 -15.29 -0.84
C ARG A 78 8.73 -14.38 -1.47
N GLN A 79 7.85 -13.85 -0.63
CA GLN A 79 6.78 -12.92 -1.06
C GLN A 79 7.22 -11.45 -0.95
N MET A 80 8.28 -11.15 -0.19
CA MET A 80 8.76 -9.79 0.08
C MET A 80 10.30 -9.73 0.00
N GLY A 81 10.82 -8.59 -0.44
CA GLY A 81 12.26 -8.31 -0.47
C GLY A 81 12.80 -7.95 0.93
N GLY A 82 14.07 -8.29 1.22
CA GLY A 82 14.69 -7.96 2.51
C GLY A 82 14.83 -6.46 2.75
N GLY A 83 14.92 -5.64 1.69
CA GLY A 83 14.89 -4.19 1.77
C GLY A 83 13.53 -3.66 2.24
N ASP A 84 12.44 -4.23 1.69
CA ASP A 84 11.07 -3.86 2.04
C ASP A 84 10.74 -4.21 3.51
N VAL A 85 11.22 -5.37 4.01
CA VAL A 85 11.09 -5.76 5.42
C VAL A 85 11.68 -4.69 6.34
N LYS A 86 12.92 -4.26 6.06
CA LYS A 86 13.63 -3.25 6.86
C LYS A 86 12.93 -1.89 6.78
N LEU A 87 12.51 -1.49 5.57
CA LEU A 87 11.83 -0.22 5.37
C LEU A 87 10.49 -0.17 6.13
N LEU A 88 9.64 -1.20 6.00
CA LEU A 88 8.37 -1.25 6.73
C LEU A 88 8.56 -1.27 8.25
N THR A 89 9.55 -2.03 8.74
CA THR A 89 9.89 -2.05 10.17
C THR A 89 10.33 -0.67 10.65
N ALA A 90 11.17 0.02 9.88
CA ALA A 90 11.61 1.38 10.21
C ALA A 90 10.43 2.37 10.21
N LEU A 91 9.51 2.26 9.24
CA LEU A 91 8.31 3.11 9.17
C LEU A 91 7.33 2.83 10.30
N ALA A 92 7.24 1.60 10.79
CA ALA A 92 6.45 1.27 11.97
C ALA A 92 6.91 2.00 13.24
N LEU A 93 8.13 2.51 13.29
CA LEU A 93 8.63 3.36 14.38
C LEU A 93 8.14 4.82 14.25
N TRP A 94 7.72 5.27 13.07
CA TRP A 94 7.31 6.65 12.80
C TRP A 94 5.80 6.87 12.86
N PHE A 95 5.03 5.88 12.44
CA PHE A 95 3.58 6.01 12.29
C PHE A 95 2.85 5.32 13.44
N ALA A 96 1.92 6.01 14.07
CA ALA A 96 0.98 5.41 15.02
C ALA A 96 0.19 4.27 14.33
N PRO A 97 -0.43 3.35 15.09
CA PRO A 97 -1.07 2.14 14.52
C PRO A 97 -2.06 2.41 13.40
N ALA A 98 -2.93 3.42 13.51
CA ALA A 98 -3.93 3.70 12.48
C ALA A 98 -3.33 4.28 11.17
N PRO A 99 -2.46 5.32 11.19
CA PRO A 99 -1.70 5.74 10.01
C PRO A 99 -0.82 4.65 9.42
N PHE A 100 -0.21 3.80 10.25
CA PHE A 100 0.60 2.67 9.78
C PHE A 100 -0.26 1.63 9.03
N LEU A 101 -1.42 1.29 9.56
CA LEU A 101 -2.37 0.42 8.88
C LEU A 101 -2.82 1.01 7.53
N GLN A 102 -3.10 2.32 7.50
CA GLN A 102 -3.42 3.03 6.25
C GLN A 102 -2.27 2.90 5.23
N LEU A 103 -1.01 3.10 5.67
CA LEU A 103 0.18 2.89 4.82
C LEU A 103 0.21 1.47 4.25
N VAL A 104 0.00 0.45 5.08
CA VAL A 104 0.02 -0.95 4.65
C VAL A 104 -1.08 -1.24 3.63
N VAL A 105 -2.29 -0.73 3.85
CA VAL A 105 -3.41 -0.87 2.91
C VAL A 105 -3.10 -0.18 1.57
N LEU A 106 -2.63 1.07 1.61
CA LEU A 106 -2.24 1.80 0.40
C LEU A 106 -1.09 1.11 -0.36
N MET A 107 -0.07 0.65 0.37
CA MET A 107 1.03 -0.14 -0.21
C MET A 107 0.51 -1.41 -0.89
N ALA A 108 -0.41 -2.14 -0.25
CA ALA A 108 -0.98 -3.37 -0.80
C ALA A 108 -1.80 -3.08 -2.07
N LEU A 109 -2.57 -2.00 -2.11
CA LEU A 109 -3.32 -1.57 -3.29
C LEU A 109 -2.38 -1.16 -4.43
N LEU A 110 -1.40 -0.30 -4.15
CA LEU A 110 -0.44 0.17 -5.15
C LEU A 110 0.46 -0.96 -5.67
N GLY A 111 1.03 -1.75 -4.76
CA GLY A 111 1.91 -2.87 -5.10
C GLY A 111 1.16 -4.00 -5.81
N GLY A 112 -0.05 -4.31 -5.34
CA GLY A 112 -0.93 -5.30 -5.97
C GLY A 112 -1.36 -4.88 -7.38
N ALA A 113 -1.84 -3.64 -7.54
CA ALA A 113 -2.20 -3.10 -8.85
C ALA A 113 -1.01 -3.06 -9.81
N GLY A 114 0.15 -2.59 -9.34
CA GLY A 114 1.39 -2.58 -10.11
C GLY A 114 1.84 -3.97 -10.52
N SER A 115 1.78 -4.94 -9.61
CA SER A 115 2.12 -6.34 -9.89
C SER A 115 1.22 -6.95 -10.97
N VAL A 116 -0.08 -6.75 -10.86
CA VAL A 116 -1.07 -7.26 -11.82
C VAL A 116 -0.92 -6.56 -13.17
N ALA A 117 -0.71 -5.23 -13.20
CA ALA A 117 -0.48 -4.49 -14.43
C ALA A 117 0.77 -4.96 -15.16
N MET A 118 1.89 -5.12 -14.43
CA MET A 118 3.14 -5.64 -15.00
C MET A 118 2.99 -7.08 -15.49
N ALA A 119 2.28 -7.92 -14.75
CA ALA A 119 2.00 -9.30 -15.16
C ALA A 119 1.13 -9.37 -16.42
N ALA A 120 0.13 -8.49 -16.53
CA ALA A 120 -0.71 -8.38 -17.72
C ALA A 120 0.08 -7.91 -18.95
N TRP A 121 1.01 -6.95 -18.75
CA TRP A 121 1.90 -6.48 -19.81
C TRP A 121 2.86 -7.58 -20.31
N ASN A 122 3.35 -8.41 -19.39
CA ASN A 122 4.30 -9.49 -19.66
C ASN A 122 3.64 -10.81 -20.08
N LEU A 123 2.34 -10.82 -20.38
CA LEU A 123 1.59 -12.02 -20.74
C LEU A 123 2.05 -12.59 -22.10
N ASP A 124 2.42 -13.86 -22.14
CA ASP A 124 2.69 -14.61 -23.36
C ASP A 124 1.37 -15.11 -23.96
N ARG A 125 0.96 -14.46 -25.06
CA ARG A 125 -0.28 -14.80 -25.78
C ARG A 125 -0.01 -15.89 -26.80
N ARG A 126 -0.62 -17.07 -26.58
CA ARG A 126 -0.45 -18.22 -27.47
C ARG A 126 -1.72 -18.44 -28.35
N PRO A 127 -1.54 -18.90 -29.59
CA PRO A 127 -2.65 -19.32 -30.42
C PRO A 127 -3.48 -20.42 -29.72
N GLY A 128 -4.80 -20.32 -29.77
CA GLY A 128 -5.72 -21.25 -29.11
C GLY A 128 -6.08 -20.91 -27.65
N GLU A 129 -5.41 -19.93 -27.03
CA GLU A 129 -5.71 -19.48 -25.65
C GLU A 129 -6.30 -18.06 -25.60
N SER A 130 -6.83 -17.56 -26.72
CA SER A 130 -7.31 -16.17 -26.84
C SER A 130 -8.37 -15.80 -25.82
N VAL A 131 -9.35 -16.66 -25.57
CA VAL A 131 -10.42 -16.42 -24.59
C VAL A 131 -9.86 -16.34 -23.16
N ARG A 132 -8.98 -17.27 -22.79
CA ARG A 132 -8.36 -17.27 -21.44
C ARG A 132 -7.50 -16.04 -21.22
N SER A 133 -6.73 -15.65 -22.23
CA SER A 133 -5.90 -14.44 -22.18
C SER A 133 -6.77 -13.17 -22.11
N ALA A 134 -7.88 -13.10 -22.85
CA ALA A 134 -8.82 -11.98 -22.77
C ALA A 134 -9.48 -11.89 -21.39
N LEU A 135 -9.89 -13.01 -20.80
CA LEU A 135 -10.45 -13.05 -19.44
C LEU A 135 -9.41 -12.61 -18.39
N ALA A 136 -8.16 -13.08 -18.51
CA ALA A 136 -7.09 -12.68 -17.60
C ALA A 136 -6.78 -11.19 -17.71
N LEU A 137 -6.74 -10.63 -18.90
CA LEU A 137 -6.56 -9.19 -19.11
C LEU A 137 -7.75 -8.37 -18.61
N GLY A 138 -8.97 -8.82 -18.84
CA GLY A 138 -10.19 -8.20 -18.32
C GLY A 138 -10.19 -8.17 -16.78
N ALA A 139 -9.87 -9.30 -16.14
CA ALA A 139 -9.74 -9.39 -14.69
C ALA A 139 -8.64 -8.45 -14.18
N SER A 140 -7.48 -8.39 -14.87
CA SER A 140 -6.40 -7.47 -14.51
C SER A 140 -6.83 -6.00 -14.61
N ALA A 141 -7.53 -5.63 -15.67
CA ALA A 141 -8.05 -4.27 -15.86
C ALA A 141 -9.07 -3.89 -14.76
N LEU A 142 -9.96 -4.81 -14.40
CA LEU A 142 -10.91 -4.62 -13.29
C LEU A 142 -10.19 -4.46 -11.94
N TRP A 143 -9.16 -5.27 -11.67
CA TRP A 143 -8.37 -5.15 -10.45
C TRP A 143 -7.64 -3.81 -10.36
N VAL A 144 -6.90 -3.45 -11.41
CA VAL A 144 -6.16 -2.17 -11.46
C VAL A 144 -7.12 -0.98 -11.42
N GLY A 145 -8.22 -1.04 -12.17
CA GLY A 145 -9.26 -0.01 -12.17
C GLY A 145 -9.94 0.13 -10.81
N GLY A 146 -10.24 -0.99 -10.15
CA GLY A 146 -10.79 -1.00 -8.79
C GLY A 146 -9.82 -0.40 -7.78
N ALA A 147 -8.53 -0.76 -7.82
CA ALA A 147 -7.51 -0.18 -6.94
C ALA A 147 -7.37 1.33 -7.16
N LEU A 148 -7.35 1.79 -8.42
CA LEU A 148 -7.32 3.22 -8.75
C LEU A 148 -8.60 3.94 -8.27
N ALA A 149 -9.77 3.33 -8.40
CA ALA A 149 -11.02 3.88 -7.91
C ALA A 149 -11.00 4.04 -6.38
N VAL A 150 -10.49 3.05 -5.64
CA VAL A 150 -10.31 3.15 -4.17
C VAL A 150 -9.33 4.26 -3.83
N LEU A 151 -8.19 4.34 -4.52
CA LEU A 151 -7.20 5.39 -4.29
C LEU A 151 -7.76 6.78 -4.56
N THR A 152 -8.53 6.96 -5.65
CA THR A 152 -9.18 8.25 -5.95
C THR A 152 -10.26 8.60 -4.94
N ALA A 153 -11.05 7.63 -4.46
CA ALA A 153 -12.03 7.83 -3.40
C ALA A 153 -11.37 8.29 -2.09
N LEU A 154 -10.25 7.65 -1.71
CA LEU A 154 -9.46 8.05 -0.55
C LEU A 154 -8.84 9.45 -0.72
N ALA A 155 -8.37 9.77 -1.93
CA ALA A 155 -7.76 11.06 -2.24
C ALA A 155 -8.76 12.22 -2.21
N THR A 156 -9.96 11.98 -2.73
CA THR A 156 -10.99 13.02 -2.87
C THR A 156 -11.97 13.07 -1.69
N GLY A 157 -11.92 12.10 -0.77
CA GLY A 157 -12.89 11.94 0.30
C GLY A 157 -14.31 11.60 -0.20
N ARG A 158 -14.44 11.22 -1.48
CA ARG A 158 -15.73 10.87 -2.08
C ARG A 158 -15.96 9.37 -2.01
N PRO A 159 -17.17 8.91 -1.61
CA PRO A 159 -17.48 7.49 -1.59
C PRO A 159 -17.48 6.90 -3.01
N LEU A 160 -17.01 5.67 -3.16
CA LEU A 160 -17.01 4.92 -4.44
C LEU A 160 -18.40 4.74 -5.03
N LEU A 161 -19.38 4.56 -4.16
CA LEU A 161 -20.79 4.39 -4.52
C LEU A 161 -21.62 5.41 -3.75
N SER A 162 -22.50 6.12 -4.43
CA SER A 162 -23.46 6.99 -3.78
C SER A 162 -24.50 6.16 -2.99
N THR A 163 -25.10 6.76 -1.97
CA THR A 163 -26.18 6.12 -1.20
C THR A 163 -27.35 5.70 -2.09
N ALA A 164 -27.66 6.50 -3.13
CA ALA A 164 -28.68 6.18 -4.11
C ALA A 164 -28.30 4.96 -4.96
N ALA A 165 -27.03 4.82 -5.40
CA ALA A 165 -26.55 3.65 -6.12
C ALA A 165 -26.60 2.38 -5.26
N LEU A 166 -26.26 2.48 -3.97
CA LEU A 166 -26.36 1.36 -3.03
C LEU A 166 -27.82 0.92 -2.82
N GLN A 167 -28.75 1.87 -2.73
CA GLN A 167 -30.18 1.58 -2.61
C GLN A 167 -30.74 0.94 -3.90
N SER A 168 -30.34 1.41 -5.07
CA SER A 168 -30.77 0.81 -6.35
C SER A 168 -30.24 -0.62 -6.51
N ILE A 169 -28.98 -0.88 -6.14
CA ILE A 169 -28.40 -2.23 -6.14
C ILE A 169 -29.17 -3.14 -5.18
N ARG A 170 -29.49 -2.67 -3.97
CA ARG A 170 -30.29 -3.43 -3.00
C ARG A 170 -31.69 -3.73 -3.50
N ALA A 171 -32.33 -2.80 -4.19
CA ALA A 171 -33.65 -2.98 -4.77
C ALA A 171 -33.67 -3.98 -5.94
N THR A 172 -32.59 -4.00 -6.71
CA THR A 172 -32.47 -4.86 -7.91
C THR A 172 -32.04 -6.29 -7.57
N LEU A 173 -31.37 -6.50 -6.42
CA LEU A 173 -30.85 -7.79 -5.96
C LEU A 173 -31.57 -8.24 -4.68
N PRO A 174 -32.83 -8.74 -4.81
CA PRO A 174 -33.70 -8.97 -3.64
C PRO A 174 -33.25 -10.13 -2.75
N ALA A 175 -32.42 -11.05 -3.24
CA ALA A 175 -31.99 -12.21 -2.48
C ALA A 175 -30.47 -12.17 -2.20
N GLY A 176 -30.09 -12.12 -0.92
CA GLY A 176 -28.67 -12.05 -0.51
C GLY A 176 -27.80 -13.20 -1.03
N TRP A 177 -28.40 -14.39 -1.27
CA TRP A 177 -27.67 -15.53 -1.86
C TRP A 177 -27.28 -15.29 -3.33
N ILE A 178 -28.07 -14.50 -4.11
CA ILE A 178 -27.71 -14.13 -5.48
C ILE A 178 -26.46 -13.24 -5.47
N VAL A 179 -26.41 -12.27 -4.58
CA VAL A 179 -25.23 -11.41 -4.39
C VAL A 179 -24.01 -12.24 -4.02
N ALA A 180 -24.17 -13.18 -3.09
CA ALA A 180 -23.09 -14.09 -2.69
C ALA A 180 -22.61 -14.98 -3.84
N LEU A 181 -23.53 -15.49 -4.67
CA LEU A 181 -23.20 -16.29 -5.84
C LEU A 181 -22.44 -15.47 -6.89
N ILE A 182 -22.91 -14.25 -7.19
CA ILE A 182 -22.22 -13.34 -8.13
C ILE A 182 -20.82 -13.02 -7.60
N ALA A 183 -20.69 -12.67 -6.32
CA ALA A 183 -19.39 -12.40 -5.71
C ALA A 183 -18.45 -13.61 -5.80
N LEU A 184 -18.95 -14.82 -5.54
CA LEU A 184 -18.19 -16.06 -5.68
C LEU A 184 -17.75 -16.31 -7.12
N LEU A 185 -18.61 -16.11 -8.10
CA LEU A 185 -18.28 -16.27 -9.52
C LEU A 185 -17.25 -15.25 -9.99
N VAL A 186 -17.37 -14.00 -9.54
CA VAL A 186 -16.39 -12.94 -9.80
C VAL A 186 -15.05 -13.31 -9.18
N LEU A 187 -15.04 -13.74 -7.92
CA LEU A 187 -13.81 -14.16 -7.21
C LEU A 187 -13.16 -15.37 -7.91
N ALA A 188 -13.94 -16.36 -8.32
CA ALA A 188 -13.46 -17.51 -9.08
C ALA A 188 -12.87 -17.09 -10.43
N GLY A 189 -13.53 -16.17 -11.15
CA GLY A 189 -13.05 -15.59 -12.41
C GLY A 189 -11.70 -14.87 -12.22
N PHE A 190 -11.57 -14.07 -11.15
CA PHE A 190 -10.29 -13.44 -10.77
C PHE A 190 -9.21 -14.47 -10.46
N ALA A 191 -9.52 -15.49 -9.67
CA ALA A 191 -8.56 -16.54 -9.31
C ALA A 191 -8.05 -17.29 -10.53
N LEU A 192 -8.96 -17.69 -11.45
CA LEU A 192 -8.62 -18.36 -12.71
C LEU A 192 -7.79 -17.45 -13.63
N GLY A 193 -8.18 -16.18 -13.77
CA GLY A 193 -7.45 -15.18 -14.54
C GLY A 193 -6.05 -14.96 -13.98
N PHE A 194 -5.92 -14.84 -12.65
CA PHE A 194 -4.64 -14.67 -11.98
C PHE A 194 -3.73 -15.89 -12.14
N VAL A 195 -4.27 -17.12 -11.98
CA VAL A 195 -3.51 -18.36 -12.21
C VAL A 195 -3.02 -18.43 -13.66
N HIS A 196 -3.86 -18.10 -14.63
CA HIS A 196 -3.47 -18.05 -16.04
C HIS A 196 -2.36 -17.01 -16.27
N LEU A 197 -2.52 -15.80 -15.71
CA LEU A 197 -1.56 -14.72 -15.79
C LEU A 197 -0.18 -15.14 -15.25
N VAL A 198 -0.14 -15.76 -14.07
CA VAL A 198 1.11 -16.20 -13.43
C VAL A 198 1.78 -17.33 -14.21
N ARG A 199 0.99 -18.26 -14.78
CA ARG A 199 1.53 -19.39 -15.55
C ARG A 199 2.05 -19.01 -16.94
N ARG A 200 1.59 -17.90 -17.52
CA ARG A 200 1.90 -17.48 -18.89
C ARG A 200 2.75 -16.21 -18.94
N GLN A 201 3.75 -16.10 -18.05
CA GLN A 201 4.70 -15.01 -18.07
C GLN A 201 5.83 -15.26 -19.08
N LYS A 202 6.16 -14.26 -19.93
CA LYS A 202 7.31 -14.31 -20.85
C LYS A 202 8.65 -14.39 -20.12
N SER A 203 8.73 -13.67 -18.99
CA SER A 203 9.93 -13.59 -18.15
C SER A 203 9.57 -13.39 -16.67
N ARG A 204 10.49 -13.74 -15.77
CA ARG A 204 10.32 -13.42 -14.34
C ARG A 204 10.48 -11.92 -14.13
N MET A 205 9.38 -11.23 -13.86
CA MET A 205 9.41 -9.81 -13.51
C MET A 205 9.45 -9.65 -11.99
N ARG A 206 10.36 -8.83 -11.51
CA ARG A 206 10.40 -8.40 -10.11
C ARG A 206 9.69 -7.06 -10.00
N VAL A 207 8.65 -6.99 -9.20
CA VAL A 207 7.90 -5.76 -8.96
C VAL A 207 8.64 -4.94 -7.88
N PRO A 208 8.89 -3.64 -8.09
CA PRO A 208 9.53 -2.79 -7.09
C PRO A 208 8.54 -2.43 -5.98
N TYR A 209 8.44 -3.26 -4.95
CA TYR A 209 7.53 -3.02 -3.82
C TYR A 209 7.95 -1.81 -2.98
N GLY A 210 9.24 -1.48 -2.93
CA GLY A 210 9.75 -0.29 -2.26
C GLY A 210 9.13 1.00 -2.78
N VAL A 211 8.79 1.06 -4.08
CA VAL A 211 8.05 2.19 -4.67
C VAL A 211 6.65 2.31 -4.06
N ALA A 212 5.93 1.20 -3.93
CA ALA A 212 4.59 1.20 -3.35
C ALA A 212 4.61 1.62 -1.88
N ILE A 213 5.60 1.14 -1.10
CA ILE A 213 5.82 1.54 0.30
C ILE A 213 6.11 3.04 0.38
N ALA A 214 7.02 3.54 -0.46
CA ALA A 214 7.41 4.94 -0.46
C ALA A 214 6.25 5.88 -0.80
N LEU A 215 5.49 5.56 -1.85
CA LEU A 215 4.31 6.35 -2.24
C LEU A 215 3.24 6.35 -1.15
N ALA A 216 2.95 5.19 -0.56
CA ALA A 216 2.01 5.07 0.55
C ALA A 216 2.49 5.87 1.77
N GLY A 217 3.77 5.79 2.11
CA GLY A 217 4.37 6.54 3.21
C GLY A 217 4.31 8.04 3.01
N VAL A 218 4.68 8.54 1.83
CA VAL A 218 4.59 9.97 1.48
C VAL A 218 3.14 10.45 1.54
N TRP A 219 2.19 9.65 1.06
CA TRP A 219 0.77 9.96 1.16
C TRP A 219 0.31 10.15 2.61
N VAL A 220 0.63 9.20 3.49
CA VAL A 220 0.25 9.27 4.92
C VAL A 220 0.92 10.46 5.60
N LEU A 221 2.19 10.76 5.29
CA LEU A 221 2.89 11.95 5.78
C LEU A 221 2.18 13.23 5.33
N ALA A 222 1.80 13.32 4.05
CA ALA A 222 1.09 14.50 3.53
C ALA A 222 -0.26 14.71 4.25
N GLN A 223 -1.02 13.64 4.48
CA GLN A 223 -2.27 13.74 5.25
C GLN A 223 -2.04 14.21 6.69
N GLN A 224 -1.01 13.68 7.37
CA GLN A 224 -0.65 14.12 8.72
C GLN A 224 -0.24 15.58 8.76
N ALA A 225 0.53 16.05 7.78
CA ALA A 225 0.92 17.45 7.67
C ALA A 225 -0.28 18.38 7.45
N LEU A 226 -1.20 17.99 6.56
CA LEU A 226 -2.42 18.77 6.29
C LEU A 226 -3.36 18.84 7.50
N THR A 227 -3.56 17.72 8.20
CA THR A 227 -4.41 17.69 9.39
C THR A 227 -3.82 18.50 10.54
N SER A 228 -2.50 18.46 10.73
CA SER A 228 -1.83 19.27 11.76
C SER A 228 -1.85 20.77 11.42
N ALA A 229 -1.70 21.14 10.15
CA ALA A 229 -1.81 22.53 9.71
C ALA A 229 -3.24 23.08 9.89
N ALA A 230 -4.27 22.30 9.55
CA ALA A 230 -5.66 22.68 9.77
C ALA A 230 -5.99 22.86 11.26
N ALA A 231 -5.47 21.97 12.14
CA ALA A 231 -5.68 22.12 13.58
C ALA A 231 -5.00 23.38 14.17
N SER A 232 -3.86 23.79 13.62
CA SER A 232 -3.18 25.03 14.08
C SER A 232 -3.91 26.31 13.63
N SER A 233 -4.60 26.27 12.50
CA SER A 233 -5.35 27.42 11.98
C SER A 233 -6.69 27.67 12.70
N THR A 234 -7.23 26.69 13.42
CA THR A 234 -8.49 26.79 14.17
C THR A 234 -8.29 27.27 15.62
N VAL A 235 -7.05 27.34 16.09
CA VAL A 235 -6.71 27.76 17.48
C VAL A 235 -6.26 29.23 17.55
N ASN A 236 -5.97 29.85 16.40
CA ASN A 236 -5.66 31.29 16.29
C ASN A 236 -6.90 32.09 15.83
#